data_650d9151a72dcd889d556fa03d10f353
#
_entry.id   650d9151a72dcd889d556fa03d10f353
#
_cell.length_a   1.000
_cell.length_b   1.000
_cell.length_c   1.000
_cell.angle_alpha   90.00
_cell.angle_beta   90.00
_cell.angle_gamma   90.00
#
_symmetry.space_group_name_H-M   'P 1'
#
loop_
_entity.id
_entity.type
_entity.pdbx_description
1 polymer ?
#
loop_
_entity_poly.entity_id
_entity_poly.type
_entity_poly.pdbx_seq_one_letter_code
_entity_poly.pdbx_strand_id
1 'polypeptide(L)'
;MTHRAIVIDKNPDYTATLMTLEDDALPEGDVAVDVLASTLNYKDALAITNRSPVVRTFPLTPGIDLVGKVTTSHSSRFKAGDLVLLNGFGVGELYSGGLSEKAVLKSEWLIPLPTQFSAIDAMTIGTAGYTAMLSIIALEQHGIKPESGKILVTGATGGVGSFAVYLLAKLGYHVIAVTGKESAHDYLYALGAKEMIARSELSEPGKPLQKMRWMGAVDTVGSHTLVNVLAGTEYGGCVAACGLAQGYDLPGTVMPFILRNVTLRGIDSVMRPLPDRIEAWDHLAALIQPGALEHIRTLISLDDVIDAAHELIDGKITGRLVVDLSR
;
A
#
# COMPACT_ATOMS: atom_id res chain seq x y z
N MET A 1 27.06 -13.95 -13.36
CA MET A 1 26.62 -12.57 -13.60
C MET A 1 26.27 -11.97 -12.25
N THR A 2 26.24 -10.63 -12.16
CA THR A 2 25.95 -9.92 -10.90
C THR A 2 24.71 -9.05 -11.05
N HIS A 3 24.11 -8.68 -9.93
CA HIS A 3 22.98 -7.73 -9.83
C HIS A 3 23.09 -6.93 -8.54
N ARG A 4 22.49 -5.73 -8.51
CA ARG A 4 22.45 -4.89 -7.30
C ARG A 4 21.15 -5.15 -6.54
N ALA A 5 21.24 -5.13 -5.20
CA ALA A 5 20.10 -5.30 -4.31
C ALA A 5 20.33 -4.55 -2.99
N ILE A 6 19.24 -4.09 -2.37
CA ILE A 6 19.28 -3.73 -0.95
C ILE A 6 19.29 -5.04 -0.16
N VAL A 7 20.23 -5.18 0.75
CA VAL A 7 20.34 -6.36 1.63
C VAL A 7 20.24 -5.92 3.08
N ILE A 8 19.31 -6.54 3.79
CA ILE A 8 19.19 -6.42 5.25
C ILE A 8 19.85 -7.63 5.87
N ASP A 9 20.81 -7.39 6.75
CA ASP A 9 21.49 -8.44 7.52
C ASP A 9 21.49 -8.09 9.02
N LYS A 10 21.73 -9.10 9.85
CA LYS A 10 21.76 -8.98 11.30
C LYS A 10 23.04 -9.60 11.90
N ASN A 11 24.10 -9.70 11.14
CA ASN A 11 25.37 -10.30 11.58
C ASN A 11 26.56 -9.37 11.28
N PRO A 12 27.24 -8.76 12.30
CA PRO A 12 26.93 -8.83 13.75
C PRO A 12 25.77 -7.90 14.16
N ASP A 13 25.54 -6.82 13.43
CA ASP A 13 24.53 -5.80 13.73
C ASP A 13 23.49 -5.72 12.62
N TYR A 14 22.31 -5.18 12.94
CA TYR A 14 21.28 -4.94 11.94
C TYR A 14 21.71 -3.83 10.99
N THR A 15 21.83 -4.15 9.71
CA THR A 15 22.23 -3.22 8.65
C THR A 15 21.33 -3.37 7.44
N ALA A 16 21.13 -2.27 6.72
CA ALA A 16 20.56 -2.26 5.39
C ALA A 16 21.57 -1.59 4.46
N THR A 17 22.04 -2.30 3.42
CA THR A 17 23.09 -1.82 2.52
C THR A 17 22.77 -2.16 1.08
N LEU A 18 23.16 -1.28 0.15
CA LEU A 18 23.16 -1.60 -1.28
C LEU A 18 24.38 -2.47 -1.58
N MET A 19 24.15 -3.64 -2.13
CA MET A 19 25.21 -4.61 -2.44
C MET A 19 25.14 -5.07 -3.90
N THR A 20 26.28 -5.51 -4.42
CA THR A 20 26.37 -6.29 -5.67
C THR A 20 26.48 -7.76 -5.29
N LEU A 21 25.55 -8.56 -5.75
CA LEU A 21 25.44 -10.00 -5.47
C LEU A 21 25.70 -10.80 -6.74
N GLU A 22 26.20 -12.03 -6.58
CA GLU A 22 26.26 -12.99 -7.69
C GLU A 22 24.87 -13.59 -7.95
N ASP A 23 24.55 -13.91 -9.21
CA ASP A 23 23.24 -14.44 -9.59
C ASP A 23 22.96 -15.85 -9.00
N ASP A 24 23.99 -16.59 -8.61
CA ASP A 24 23.88 -17.88 -7.91
C ASP A 24 23.42 -17.74 -6.45
N ALA A 25 23.42 -16.52 -5.89
CA ALA A 25 22.87 -16.21 -4.58
C ALA A 25 21.34 -15.98 -4.60
N LEU A 26 20.70 -15.99 -5.79
CA LEU A 26 19.24 -15.86 -5.88
C LEU A 26 18.54 -17.08 -5.25
N PRO A 27 17.38 -16.87 -4.58
CA PRO A 27 16.67 -17.97 -3.93
C PRO A 27 16.08 -18.96 -4.96
N GLU A 28 15.68 -20.13 -4.48
CA GLU A 28 14.92 -21.08 -5.31
C GLU A 28 13.51 -20.59 -5.61
N GLY A 29 13.04 -20.83 -6.83
CA GLY A 29 11.71 -20.52 -7.30
C GLY A 29 11.47 -21.00 -8.72
N ASP A 30 10.28 -20.81 -9.22
CA ASP A 30 9.91 -21.33 -10.54
C ASP A 30 9.83 -20.26 -11.65
N VAL A 31 9.94 -18.97 -11.28
CA VAL A 31 9.98 -17.85 -12.25
C VAL A 31 11.10 -16.88 -11.87
N ALA A 32 12.08 -16.74 -12.74
CA ALA A 32 13.12 -15.72 -12.63
C ALA A 32 12.72 -14.48 -13.44
N VAL A 33 12.95 -13.30 -12.87
CA VAL A 33 12.61 -12.02 -13.50
C VAL A 33 13.76 -11.01 -13.40
N ASP A 34 13.94 -10.21 -14.46
CA ASP A 34 14.63 -8.93 -14.37
C ASP A 34 13.61 -7.93 -13.84
N VAL A 35 13.88 -7.32 -12.69
CA VAL A 35 12.98 -6.35 -12.06
C VAL A 35 13.14 -5.01 -12.77
N LEU A 36 12.03 -4.49 -13.29
CA LEU A 36 11.99 -3.22 -14.02
C LEU A 36 11.73 -2.03 -13.08
N ALA A 37 10.89 -2.26 -12.09
CA ALA A 37 10.57 -1.27 -11.07
C ALA A 37 10.08 -1.94 -9.79
N SER A 38 10.29 -1.25 -8.67
CA SER A 38 9.76 -1.56 -7.36
C SER A 38 9.15 -0.30 -6.74
N THR A 39 8.74 -0.36 -5.49
CA THR A 39 8.24 0.80 -4.77
C THR A 39 8.60 0.72 -3.31
N LEU A 40 8.77 1.86 -2.65
CA LEU A 40 9.06 1.92 -1.23
C LEU A 40 7.76 2.12 -0.45
N ASN A 41 7.31 1.08 0.24
CA ASN A 41 6.17 1.13 1.13
C ASN A 41 6.58 1.41 2.58
N TYR A 42 5.62 1.81 3.42
CA TYR A 42 5.86 2.01 4.84
C TYR A 42 6.44 0.77 5.53
N LYS A 43 6.00 -0.43 5.12
CA LYS A 43 6.52 -1.71 5.62
C LYS A 43 7.99 -1.91 5.24
N ASP A 44 8.38 -1.59 4.02
CA ASP A 44 9.78 -1.68 3.57
C ASP A 44 10.66 -0.69 4.34
N ALA A 45 10.15 0.51 4.58
CA ALA A 45 10.86 1.52 5.36
C ALA A 45 11.01 1.10 6.84
N LEU A 46 9.99 0.46 7.46
CA LEU A 46 10.10 -0.13 8.79
C LEU A 46 11.18 -1.22 8.83
N ALA A 47 11.27 -2.06 7.79
CA ALA A 47 12.30 -3.09 7.66
C ALA A 47 13.69 -2.45 7.53
N ILE A 48 13.89 -1.56 6.56
CA ILE A 48 15.18 -0.92 6.27
C ILE A 48 15.71 -0.15 7.49
N THR A 49 14.84 0.57 8.20
CA THR A 49 15.21 1.39 9.37
C THR A 49 15.21 0.64 10.70
N ASN A 50 14.88 -0.66 10.71
CA ASN A 50 14.75 -1.48 11.93
C ASN A 50 13.77 -0.87 12.98
N ARG A 51 12.75 -0.15 12.53
CA ARG A 51 11.75 0.45 13.44
C ARG A 51 10.66 -0.55 13.86
N SER A 52 10.57 -1.69 13.19
CA SER A 52 9.69 -2.81 13.53
C SER A 52 10.30 -4.12 13.03
N PRO A 53 10.07 -5.25 13.70
CA PRO A 53 10.62 -6.57 13.31
C PRO A 53 9.86 -7.16 12.10
N VAL A 54 9.95 -6.49 10.95
CA VAL A 54 9.32 -6.94 9.70
C VAL A 54 10.03 -8.15 9.12
N VAL A 55 11.37 -8.06 9.02
CA VAL A 55 12.22 -9.13 8.44
C VAL A 55 12.34 -10.28 9.43
N ARG A 56 12.08 -11.50 8.95
CA ARG A 56 12.07 -12.72 9.77
C ARG A 56 13.19 -13.69 9.44
N THR A 57 13.82 -13.55 8.28
CA THR A 57 14.95 -14.34 7.83
C THR A 57 16.08 -13.42 7.38
N PHE A 58 17.34 -13.78 7.65
CA PHE A 58 18.51 -12.95 7.32
C PHE A 58 19.58 -13.80 6.67
N PRO A 59 20.35 -13.29 5.67
CA PRO A 59 20.10 -11.99 5.02
C PRO A 59 18.87 -12.01 4.12
N LEU A 60 18.26 -10.81 3.87
CA LEU A 60 17.06 -10.70 3.03
C LEU A 60 17.09 -9.40 2.22
N THR A 61 16.63 -9.47 0.98
CA THR A 61 16.30 -8.29 0.17
C THR A 61 14.88 -7.82 0.49
N PRO A 62 14.67 -6.57 0.94
CA PRO A 62 13.33 -6.02 1.17
C PRO A 62 12.62 -5.68 -0.15
N GLY A 63 11.40 -5.15 -0.05
CA GLY A 63 10.57 -4.74 -1.19
C GLY A 63 9.38 -5.68 -1.40
N ILE A 64 8.20 -5.25 -0.91
CA ILE A 64 6.97 -6.06 -0.96
C ILE A 64 6.26 -6.00 -2.32
N ASP A 65 6.74 -5.16 -3.23
CA ASP A 65 6.20 -4.93 -4.56
C ASP A 65 7.29 -5.05 -5.62
N LEU A 66 6.95 -5.59 -6.77
CA LEU A 66 7.76 -5.49 -7.98
C LEU A 66 6.94 -5.65 -9.27
N VAL A 67 7.47 -5.09 -10.36
CA VAL A 67 7.16 -5.45 -11.74
C VAL A 67 8.45 -5.93 -12.38
N GLY A 68 8.37 -7.05 -13.07
CA GLY A 68 9.53 -7.62 -13.75
C GLY A 68 9.18 -8.25 -15.11
N LYS A 69 10.23 -8.45 -15.90
CA LYS A 69 10.17 -9.23 -17.16
C LYS A 69 10.71 -10.62 -16.88
N VAL A 70 9.91 -11.64 -17.18
CA VAL A 70 10.31 -13.03 -17.02
C VAL A 70 11.51 -13.34 -17.91
N THR A 71 12.57 -13.84 -17.32
CA THR A 71 13.77 -14.33 -18.03
C THR A 71 13.73 -15.83 -18.21
N THR A 72 13.35 -16.57 -17.16
CA THR A 72 13.21 -18.03 -17.19
C THR A 72 11.99 -18.44 -16.37
N SER A 73 11.26 -19.45 -16.85
CA SER A 73 10.12 -20.01 -16.13
C SER A 73 10.08 -21.53 -16.25
N HIS A 74 9.87 -22.20 -15.12
CA HIS A 74 9.55 -23.63 -15.01
C HIS A 74 8.04 -23.85 -14.81
N SER A 75 7.24 -22.78 -14.76
CA SER A 75 5.79 -22.82 -14.62
C SER A 75 5.10 -22.77 -15.97
N SER A 76 3.97 -23.47 -16.10
CA SER A 76 3.10 -23.36 -17.29
C SER A 76 2.32 -22.04 -17.38
N ARG A 77 2.33 -21.22 -16.31
CA ARG A 77 1.58 -19.94 -16.25
C ARG A 77 2.29 -18.79 -16.95
N PHE A 78 3.62 -18.84 -17.02
CA PHE A 78 4.42 -17.75 -17.55
C PHE A 78 5.55 -18.29 -18.43
N LYS A 79 5.99 -17.49 -19.39
CA LYS A 79 7.13 -17.76 -20.28
C LYS A 79 8.08 -16.57 -20.32
N ALA A 80 9.30 -16.80 -20.78
CA ALA A 80 10.28 -15.74 -21.02
C ALA A 80 9.69 -14.61 -21.88
N GLY A 81 9.87 -13.37 -21.44
CA GLY A 81 9.36 -12.16 -22.07
C GLY A 81 8.04 -11.64 -21.51
N ASP A 82 7.29 -12.44 -20.73
CA ASP A 82 6.06 -11.98 -20.09
C ASP A 82 6.38 -10.90 -19.04
N LEU A 83 5.50 -9.91 -18.93
CA LEU A 83 5.53 -8.90 -17.89
C LEU A 83 4.63 -9.32 -16.73
N VAL A 84 5.19 -9.34 -15.54
CA VAL A 84 4.50 -9.81 -14.33
C VAL A 84 4.63 -8.79 -13.21
N LEU A 85 3.64 -8.77 -12.32
CA LEU A 85 3.70 -7.99 -11.09
C LEU A 85 3.42 -8.86 -9.87
N LEU A 86 3.95 -8.44 -8.74
CA LEU A 86 3.78 -9.06 -7.44
C LEU A 86 3.51 -8.00 -6.38
N ASN A 87 2.60 -8.30 -5.46
CA ASN A 87 2.37 -7.59 -4.21
C ASN A 87 2.22 -8.61 -3.08
N GLY A 88 2.88 -8.42 -1.96
CA GLY A 88 2.66 -9.21 -0.74
C GLY A 88 3.22 -10.63 -0.75
N PHE A 89 2.44 -11.61 -0.31
CA PHE A 89 2.81 -13.03 -0.13
C PHE A 89 4.05 -13.28 0.76
N GLY A 90 4.36 -12.32 1.64
CA GLY A 90 5.54 -12.40 2.52
C GLY A 90 6.87 -12.09 1.82
N VAL A 91 6.82 -11.60 0.58
CA VAL A 91 7.99 -11.09 -0.15
C VAL A 91 8.46 -9.81 0.54
N GLY A 92 9.76 -9.67 0.76
CA GLY A 92 10.35 -8.60 1.58
C GLY A 92 10.25 -8.81 3.10
N GLU A 93 9.68 -9.95 3.55
CA GLU A 93 9.53 -10.30 4.98
C GLU A 93 10.14 -11.67 5.29
N LEU A 94 9.75 -12.69 4.52
CA LEU A 94 10.18 -14.10 4.61
C LEU A 94 10.99 -14.53 3.39
N TYR A 95 10.69 -13.92 2.25
CA TYR A 95 11.28 -14.18 0.94
C TYR A 95 11.88 -12.90 0.40
N SER A 96 13.00 -13.01 -0.33
CA SER A 96 13.65 -11.86 -0.97
C SER A 96 12.70 -11.11 -1.90
N GLY A 97 12.74 -9.77 -1.82
CA GLY A 97 11.80 -8.85 -2.41
C GLY A 97 12.29 -8.11 -3.64
N GLY A 98 11.53 -7.06 -3.99
CA GLY A 98 11.67 -6.31 -5.24
C GLY A 98 12.67 -5.16 -5.23
N LEU A 99 13.32 -4.84 -4.12
CA LEU A 99 14.40 -3.83 -4.07
C LEU A 99 15.73 -4.44 -4.53
N SER A 100 15.70 -5.03 -5.73
CA SER A 100 16.79 -5.73 -6.41
C SER A 100 16.57 -5.68 -7.91
N GLU A 101 17.66 -5.70 -8.69
CA GLU A 101 17.59 -5.77 -10.16
C GLU A 101 17.10 -7.13 -10.67
N LYS A 102 17.18 -8.19 -9.85
CA LYS A 102 16.70 -9.54 -10.19
C LYS A 102 15.94 -10.17 -9.03
N ALA A 103 14.99 -11.03 -9.34
CA ALA A 103 14.28 -11.83 -8.35
C ALA A 103 13.92 -13.22 -8.90
N VAL A 104 13.80 -14.20 -8.00
CA VAL A 104 13.24 -15.53 -8.31
C VAL A 104 12.04 -15.75 -7.41
N LEU A 105 10.89 -16.05 -8.02
CA LEU A 105 9.57 -15.98 -7.40
C LEU A 105 8.77 -17.25 -7.66
N LYS A 106 7.71 -17.46 -6.88
CA LYS A 106 6.73 -18.50 -7.15
C LYS A 106 5.68 -17.97 -8.13
N SER A 107 5.39 -18.74 -9.17
CA SER A 107 4.40 -18.37 -10.18
C SER A 107 3.01 -18.14 -9.61
N GLU A 108 2.64 -18.81 -8.51
CA GLU A 108 1.36 -18.66 -7.83
C GLU A 108 1.15 -17.29 -7.18
N TRP A 109 2.23 -16.51 -6.98
CA TRP A 109 2.18 -15.15 -6.42
C TRP A 109 2.01 -14.08 -7.50
N LEU A 110 2.30 -14.42 -8.75
CA LEU A 110 2.39 -13.49 -9.86
C LEU A 110 1.06 -13.33 -10.58
N ILE A 111 0.79 -12.10 -11.01
CA ILE A 111 -0.25 -11.82 -12.00
C ILE A 111 0.38 -11.15 -13.23
N PRO A 112 -0.20 -11.33 -14.43
CA PRO A 112 0.23 -10.57 -15.59
C PRO A 112 0.09 -9.08 -15.35
N LEU A 113 1.06 -8.28 -15.81
CA LEU A 113 0.94 -6.83 -15.77
C LEU A 113 -0.23 -6.42 -16.69
N PRO A 114 -1.25 -5.68 -16.18
CA PRO A 114 -2.31 -5.14 -17.01
C PRO A 114 -1.75 -4.27 -18.15
N THR A 115 -2.20 -4.51 -19.36
CA THR A 115 -1.58 -3.97 -20.60
C THR A 115 -1.61 -2.44 -20.72
N GLN A 116 -2.51 -1.78 -20.00
CA GLN A 116 -2.61 -0.31 -19.96
C GLN A 116 -1.60 0.36 -19.04
N PHE A 117 -0.91 -0.39 -18.17
CA PHE A 117 0.05 0.16 -17.25
C PHE A 117 1.49 -0.10 -17.71
N SER A 118 2.32 0.95 -17.64
CA SER A 118 3.77 0.77 -17.65
C SER A 118 4.23 0.13 -16.33
N ALA A 119 5.47 -0.36 -16.27
CA ALA A 119 6.07 -0.83 -15.02
C ALA A 119 6.04 0.25 -13.92
N ILE A 120 6.33 1.49 -14.29
CA ILE A 120 6.31 2.65 -13.40
C ILE A 120 4.88 2.94 -12.90
N ASP A 121 3.86 2.90 -13.77
CA ASP A 121 2.46 3.11 -13.33
C ASP A 121 2.01 2.01 -12.38
N ALA A 122 2.31 0.76 -12.70
CA ALA A 122 1.96 -0.37 -11.83
C ALA A 122 2.66 -0.28 -10.46
N MET A 123 3.91 0.18 -10.40
CA MET A 123 4.61 0.38 -9.14
C MET A 123 4.20 1.69 -8.44
N THR A 124 3.70 2.68 -9.16
CA THR A 124 3.01 3.82 -8.53
C THR A 124 1.80 3.34 -7.76
N ILE A 125 0.99 2.45 -8.36
CA ILE A 125 -0.14 1.78 -7.69
C ILE A 125 0.39 0.92 -6.55
N GLY A 126 1.18 -0.10 -6.85
CA GLY A 126 1.79 -1.02 -5.90
C GLY A 126 0.79 -1.56 -4.86
N THR A 127 1.29 -2.02 -3.74
CA THR A 127 0.47 -2.44 -2.60
C THR A 127 -0.45 -1.33 -2.09
N ALA A 128 -0.04 -0.06 -2.21
CA ALA A 128 -0.83 1.06 -1.71
C ALA A 128 -2.14 1.27 -2.48
N GLY A 129 -2.08 1.38 -3.81
CA GLY A 129 -3.28 1.52 -4.65
C GLY A 129 -4.14 0.25 -4.64
N TYR A 130 -3.50 -0.91 -4.63
CA TYR A 130 -4.16 -2.19 -4.49
C TYR A 130 -4.93 -2.30 -3.16
N THR A 131 -4.33 -1.92 -2.02
CA THR A 131 -5.00 -1.90 -0.71
C THR A 131 -6.15 -0.91 -0.67
N ALA A 132 -6.00 0.26 -1.29
CA ALA A 132 -7.08 1.25 -1.41
C ALA A 132 -8.27 0.67 -2.19
N MET A 133 -8.02 -0.03 -3.31
CA MET A 133 -9.06 -0.68 -4.09
C MET A 133 -9.77 -1.79 -3.30
N LEU A 134 -9.02 -2.65 -2.59
CA LEU A 134 -9.62 -3.66 -1.72
C LEU A 134 -10.51 -3.04 -0.63
N SER A 135 -10.11 -1.88 -0.09
CA SER A 135 -10.90 -1.15 0.90
C SER A 135 -12.21 -0.65 0.29
N ILE A 136 -12.17 -0.12 -0.94
CA ILE A 136 -13.34 0.36 -1.66
C ILE A 136 -14.29 -0.80 -2.00
N ILE A 137 -13.78 -1.90 -2.55
CA ILE A 137 -14.55 -3.11 -2.82
C ILE A 137 -15.25 -3.60 -1.54
N ALA A 138 -14.56 -3.54 -0.39
CA ALA A 138 -15.14 -3.93 0.89
C ALA A 138 -16.30 -3.02 1.33
N LEU A 139 -16.21 -1.71 1.09
CA LEU A 139 -17.29 -0.75 1.35
C LEU A 139 -18.47 -1.00 0.42
N GLU A 140 -18.23 -1.22 -0.86
CA GLU A 140 -19.28 -1.51 -1.86
C GLU A 140 -19.99 -2.85 -1.59
N GLN A 141 -19.24 -3.89 -1.22
CA GLN A 141 -19.79 -5.19 -0.77
C GLN A 141 -20.65 -5.06 0.49
N HIS A 142 -20.37 -4.08 1.36
CA HIS A 142 -21.21 -3.75 2.51
C HIS A 142 -22.50 -3.04 2.10
N GLY A 143 -22.62 -2.58 0.86
CA GLY A 143 -23.77 -1.85 0.31
C GLY A 143 -23.63 -0.33 0.32
N ILE A 144 -22.43 0.20 0.60
CA ILE A 144 -22.18 1.65 0.52
C ILE A 144 -22.02 2.05 -0.93
N LYS A 145 -22.77 3.09 -1.33
CA LYS A 145 -22.78 3.66 -2.69
C LYS A 145 -22.51 5.17 -2.60
N PRO A 146 -22.16 5.84 -3.71
CA PRO A 146 -21.89 7.29 -3.70
C PRO A 146 -22.98 8.15 -3.04
N GLU A 147 -24.26 7.77 -3.20
CA GLU A 147 -25.41 8.44 -2.61
C GLU A 147 -25.66 8.08 -1.13
N SER A 148 -24.97 7.09 -0.56
CA SER A 148 -25.18 6.64 0.82
C SER A 148 -24.72 7.67 1.86
N GLY A 149 -23.75 8.53 1.50
CA GLY A 149 -23.18 9.52 2.40
C GLY A 149 -21.69 9.78 2.15
N LYS A 150 -21.06 10.49 3.07
CA LYS A 150 -19.65 10.85 2.97
C LYS A 150 -18.73 9.67 3.33
N ILE A 151 -17.57 9.61 2.69
CA ILE A 151 -16.51 8.64 3.01
C ILE A 151 -15.29 9.37 3.57
N LEU A 152 -14.87 8.96 4.75
CA LEU A 152 -13.67 9.49 5.39
C LEU A 152 -12.43 8.69 4.98
N VAL A 153 -11.31 9.37 4.72
CA VAL A 153 -10.01 8.73 4.49
C VAL A 153 -8.99 9.27 5.48
N THR A 154 -8.47 8.43 6.36
CA THR A 154 -7.40 8.80 7.29
C THR A 154 -6.03 8.61 6.66
N GLY A 155 -5.03 9.37 7.12
CA GLY A 155 -3.69 9.32 6.53
C GLY A 155 -3.69 9.66 5.03
N ALA A 156 -4.56 10.57 4.62
CA ALA A 156 -4.91 10.87 3.24
C ALA A 156 -3.72 11.27 2.34
N THR A 157 -2.63 11.80 2.91
CA THR A 157 -1.41 12.19 2.17
C THR A 157 -0.41 11.04 1.98
N GLY A 158 -0.63 9.89 2.63
CA GLY A 158 0.19 8.69 2.45
C GLY A 158 -0.18 7.92 1.18
N GLY A 159 0.57 6.88 0.87
CA GLY A 159 0.36 6.08 -0.35
C GLY A 159 -1.07 5.54 -0.47
N VAL A 160 -1.55 4.76 0.51
CA VAL A 160 -2.91 4.18 0.49
C VAL A 160 -3.97 5.29 0.53
N GLY A 161 -3.79 6.29 1.41
CA GLY A 161 -4.74 7.39 1.55
C GLY A 161 -4.92 8.21 0.28
N SER A 162 -3.82 8.53 -0.43
CA SER A 162 -3.86 9.26 -1.70
C SER A 162 -4.66 8.48 -2.77
N PHE A 163 -4.41 7.18 -2.89
CA PHE A 163 -5.18 6.34 -3.82
C PHE A 163 -6.64 6.19 -3.38
N ALA A 164 -6.91 6.05 -2.09
CA ALA A 164 -8.30 5.98 -1.60
C ALA A 164 -9.08 7.25 -1.93
N VAL A 165 -8.48 8.44 -1.71
CA VAL A 165 -9.10 9.72 -2.09
C VAL A 165 -9.35 9.77 -3.60
N TYR A 166 -8.33 9.47 -4.41
CA TYR A 166 -8.42 9.52 -5.87
C TYR A 166 -9.49 8.56 -6.42
N LEU A 167 -9.45 7.29 -6.01
CA LEU A 167 -10.34 6.26 -6.53
C LEU A 167 -11.79 6.49 -6.09
N LEU A 168 -12.03 6.82 -4.82
CA LEU A 168 -13.37 7.17 -4.30
C LEU A 168 -13.95 8.38 -5.04
N ALA A 169 -13.15 9.42 -5.28
CA ALA A 169 -13.60 10.59 -6.04
C ALA A 169 -13.96 10.24 -7.49
N LYS A 170 -13.16 9.37 -8.14
CA LYS A 170 -13.45 8.86 -9.49
C LYS A 170 -14.75 8.06 -9.56
N LEU A 171 -15.07 7.33 -8.50
CA LEU A 171 -16.32 6.57 -8.36
C LEU A 171 -17.53 7.44 -7.95
N GLY A 172 -17.32 8.74 -7.76
CA GLY A 172 -18.40 9.70 -7.45
C GLY A 172 -18.72 9.86 -5.97
N TYR A 173 -17.91 9.29 -5.06
CA TYR A 173 -18.11 9.47 -3.62
C TYR A 173 -17.75 10.88 -3.16
N HIS A 174 -18.43 11.35 -2.12
CA HIS A 174 -18.07 12.57 -1.40
C HIS A 174 -16.97 12.25 -0.37
N VAL A 175 -15.72 12.61 -0.66
CA VAL A 175 -14.56 12.23 0.14
C VAL A 175 -14.18 13.34 1.11
N ILE A 176 -14.03 12.95 2.39
CA ILE A 176 -13.43 13.76 3.46
C ILE A 176 -12.01 13.23 3.69
N ALA A 177 -11.00 14.07 3.50
CA ALA A 177 -9.60 13.69 3.73
C ALA A 177 -9.11 14.17 5.09
N VAL A 178 -8.45 13.28 5.85
CA VAL A 178 -7.85 13.60 7.16
C VAL A 178 -6.35 13.73 7.01
N THR A 179 -5.81 14.91 7.33
CA THR A 179 -4.37 15.17 7.26
C THR A 179 -3.90 16.10 8.38
N GLY A 180 -2.63 15.97 8.78
CA GLY A 180 -1.93 16.93 9.64
C GLY A 180 -1.03 17.89 8.86
N LYS A 181 -1.03 17.80 7.50
CA LYS A 181 -0.17 18.61 6.61
C LYS A 181 -1.04 19.64 5.89
N GLU A 182 -1.09 20.88 6.39
CA GLU A 182 -1.81 21.97 5.72
C GLU A 182 -1.28 22.23 4.30
N SER A 183 0.04 22.11 4.11
CA SER A 183 0.69 22.26 2.79
C SER A 183 0.24 21.23 1.74
N ALA A 184 -0.44 20.18 2.14
CA ALA A 184 -0.94 19.13 1.23
C ALA A 184 -2.43 19.29 0.88
N HIS A 185 -3.10 20.38 1.29
CA HIS A 185 -4.52 20.57 0.99
C HIS A 185 -4.76 20.64 -0.52
N ASP A 186 -3.98 21.45 -1.26
CA ASP A 186 -4.12 21.58 -2.72
C ASP A 186 -3.93 20.23 -3.43
N TYR A 187 -2.95 19.43 -2.98
CA TYR A 187 -2.74 18.07 -3.46
C TYR A 187 -3.98 17.18 -3.25
N LEU A 188 -4.58 17.20 -2.05
CA LEU A 188 -5.75 16.39 -1.75
C LEU A 188 -7.01 16.87 -2.49
N TYR A 189 -7.17 18.17 -2.70
CA TYR A 189 -8.24 18.72 -3.55
C TYR A 189 -8.04 18.30 -5.01
N ALA A 190 -6.82 18.31 -5.51
CA ALA A 190 -6.49 17.84 -6.86
C ALA A 190 -6.79 16.34 -7.05
N LEU A 191 -6.65 15.51 -5.99
CA LEU A 191 -7.06 14.12 -5.99
C LEU A 191 -8.59 13.94 -5.94
N GLY A 192 -9.36 14.99 -5.63
CA GLY A 192 -10.81 15.00 -5.63
C GLY A 192 -11.46 14.99 -4.25
N ALA A 193 -10.72 15.19 -3.16
CA ALA A 193 -11.30 15.41 -1.85
C ALA A 193 -12.23 16.64 -1.88
N LYS A 194 -13.34 16.59 -1.15
CA LYS A 194 -14.33 17.68 -1.04
C LYS A 194 -14.23 18.44 0.27
N GLU A 195 -13.77 17.76 1.32
CA GLU A 195 -13.64 18.33 2.66
C GLU A 195 -12.33 17.85 3.29
N MET A 196 -11.78 18.66 4.20
CA MET A 196 -10.61 18.34 5.01
C MET A 196 -10.96 18.32 6.49
N ILE A 197 -10.35 17.41 7.23
CA ILE A 197 -10.37 17.35 8.69
C ILE A 197 -8.93 17.33 9.20
N ALA A 198 -8.63 18.14 10.19
CA ALA A 198 -7.32 18.12 10.83
C ALA A 198 -7.11 16.80 11.57
N ARG A 199 -5.94 16.16 11.42
CA ARG A 199 -5.59 14.92 12.11
C ARG A 199 -5.80 15.03 13.64
N SER A 200 -5.54 16.19 14.22
CA SER A 200 -5.71 16.45 15.65
C SER A 200 -7.15 16.26 16.15
N GLU A 201 -8.16 16.35 15.28
CA GLU A 201 -9.56 16.07 15.68
C GLU A 201 -9.83 14.60 16.02
N LEU A 202 -8.99 13.68 15.50
CA LEU A 202 -9.22 12.24 15.61
C LEU A 202 -8.10 11.48 16.32
N SER A 203 -6.95 12.10 16.58
CA SER A 203 -5.76 11.41 17.08
C SER A 203 -5.73 11.15 18.59
N GLU A 204 -6.57 11.84 19.35
CA GLU A 204 -6.61 11.76 20.81
C GLU A 204 -7.79 10.91 21.30
N PRO A 205 -7.76 10.39 22.55
CA PRO A 205 -8.90 9.70 23.14
C PRO A 205 -10.19 10.49 23.05
N GLY A 206 -11.25 9.91 22.47
CA GLY A 206 -12.54 10.56 22.26
C GLY A 206 -13.68 9.88 22.99
N LYS A 207 -14.89 10.42 22.82
CA LYS A 207 -16.12 9.80 23.36
C LYS A 207 -16.44 8.52 22.61
N PRO A 208 -17.01 7.48 23.29
CA PRO A 208 -17.40 6.22 22.67
C PRO A 208 -18.38 6.37 21.48
N LEU A 209 -19.24 7.39 21.51
CA LEU A 209 -20.12 7.79 20.41
C LEU A 209 -20.00 9.31 20.22
N GLN A 210 -19.86 9.70 18.96
CA GLN A 210 -19.77 11.10 18.54
C GLN A 210 -20.90 11.44 17.57
N LYS A 211 -21.00 12.71 17.13
CA LYS A 211 -21.94 13.09 16.06
C LYS A 211 -21.63 12.25 14.81
N MET A 212 -22.65 11.68 14.20
CA MET A 212 -22.55 10.96 12.92
C MET A 212 -22.16 11.93 11.81
N ARG A 213 -21.13 11.59 11.02
CA ARG A 213 -20.52 12.50 10.04
C ARG A 213 -20.20 11.82 8.70
N TRP A 214 -20.00 10.51 8.67
CA TRP A 214 -19.64 9.74 7.47
C TRP A 214 -20.27 8.36 7.49
N MET A 215 -20.69 7.88 6.31
CA MET A 215 -21.28 6.55 6.14
C MET A 215 -20.22 5.45 6.07
N GLY A 216 -19.04 5.78 5.59
CA GLY A 216 -17.93 4.82 5.53
C GLY A 216 -16.58 5.48 5.73
N ALA A 217 -15.55 4.66 5.92
CA ALA A 217 -14.19 5.15 5.99
C ALA A 217 -13.16 4.14 5.47
N VAL A 218 -12.04 4.67 4.97
CA VAL A 218 -10.80 3.92 4.76
C VAL A 218 -9.80 4.41 5.80
N ASP A 219 -9.43 3.53 6.74
CA ASP A 219 -8.49 3.86 7.81
C ASP A 219 -7.13 3.23 7.57
N THR A 220 -6.11 4.09 7.49
CA THR A 220 -4.70 3.71 7.33
C THR A 220 -3.87 3.94 8.58
N VAL A 221 -4.50 4.36 9.68
CA VAL A 221 -3.82 4.94 10.84
C VAL A 221 -3.93 4.08 12.09
N GLY A 222 -5.08 3.50 12.37
CA GLY A 222 -5.29 2.65 13.55
C GLY A 222 -5.45 3.42 14.87
N SER A 223 -5.33 2.72 15.99
CA SER A 223 -5.34 3.23 17.37
C SER A 223 -6.50 4.20 17.66
N HIS A 224 -6.26 5.30 18.37
CA HIS A 224 -7.27 6.30 18.72
C HIS A 224 -7.96 6.91 17.50
N THR A 225 -7.25 7.10 16.39
CA THR A 225 -7.85 7.58 15.15
C THR A 225 -8.95 6.64 14.66
N LEU A 226 -8.68 5.34 14.58
CA LEU A 226 -9.69 4.35 14.18
C LEU A 226 -10.90 4.31 15.13
N VAL A 227 -10.67 4.42 16.44
CA VAL A 227 -11.75 4.48 17.45
C VAL A 227 -12.65 5.70 17.22
N ASN A 228 -12.07 6.88 16.96
CA ASN A 228 -12.84 8.11 16.69
C ASN A 228 -13.57 8.02 15.34
N VAL A 229 -12.97 7.37 14.34
CA VAL A 229 -13.64 7.10 13.05
C VAL A 229 -14.88 6.24 13.28
N LEU A 230 -14.78 5.14 14.04
CA LEU A 230 -15.93 4.28 14.39
C LEU A 230 -17.00 5.05 15.17
N ALA A 231 -16.58 5.88 16.14
CA ALA A 231 -17.49 6.67 16.95
C ALA A 231 -18.27 7.73 16.15
N GLY A 232 -17.71 8.22 15.04
CA GLY A 232 -18.33 9.21 14.14
C GLY A 232 -19.07 8.60 12.94
N THR A 233 -19.06 7.27 12.79
CA THR A 233 -19.70 6.57 11.68
C THR A 233 -21.22 6.55 11.86
N GLU A 234 -21.97 6.74 10.77
CA GLU A 234 -23.41 6.73 10.72
C GLU A 234 -24.00 5.32 10.96
N TYR A 235 -25.30 5.26 11.25
CA TYR A 235 -25.99 3.98 11.46
C TYR A 235 -25.88 3.06 10.23
N GLY A 236 -25.44 1.82 10.45
CA GLY A 236 -25.24 0.84 9.39
C GLY A 236 -24.01 1.08 8.52
N GLY A 237 -23.13 2.00 8.92
CA GLY A 237 -21.91 2.30 8.16
C GLY A 237 -20.81 1.24 8.30
N CYS A 238 -19.76 1.39 7.48
CA CYS A 238 -18.64 0.46 7.45
C CYS A 238 -17.29 1.19 7.43
N VAL A 239 -16.34 0.70 8.23
CA VAL A 239 -14.96 1.19 8.27
C VAL A 239 -14.03 0.09 7.79
N ALA A 240 -13.30 0.32 6.69
CA ALA A 240 -12.26 -0.55 6.16
C ALA A 240 -10.92 -0.16 6.80
N ALA A 241 -10.35 -1.01 7.64
CA ALA A 241 -9.09 -0.78 8.33
C ALA A 241 -7.96 -1.55 7.65
N CYS A 242 -6.93 -0.85 7.19
CA CYS A 242 -5.81 -1.42 6.44
C CYS A 242 -4.42 -0.96 6.92
N GLY A 243 -4.34 -0.09 7.93
CA GLY A 243 -3.06 0.43 8.41
C GLY A 243 -3.01 0.65 9.92
N LEU A 244 -1.80 0.91 10.43
CA LEU A 244 -1.48 1.03 11.85
C LEU A 244 -0.41 2.10 12.13
N ALA A 245 -0.42 3.19 11.33
CA ALA A 245 0.63 4.22 11.41
C ALA A 245 0.68 4.96 12.77
N GLN A 246 -0.44 5.08 13.49
CA GLN A 246 -0.47 5.58 14.87
C GLN A 246 -0.23 4.47 15.89
N GLY A 247 -0.77 3.27 15.66
CA GLY A 247 -0.64 2.13 16.55
C GLY A 247 -1.46 0.93 16.09
N TYR A 248 -1.17 -0.23 16.66
CA TYR A 248 -1.81 -1.52 16.36
C TYR A 248 -2.94 -1.87 17.35
N ASP A 249 -3.10 -1.09 18.39
CA ASP A 249 -4.13 -1.25 19.41
C ASP A 249 -5.48 -0.70 18.93
N LEU A 250 -6.55 -1.16 19.56
CA LEU A 250 -7.92 -0.67 19.36
C LEU A 250 -8.53 -0.28 20.72
N PRO A 251 -8.16 0.89 21.28
CA PRO A 251 -8.57 1.32 22.61
C PRO A 251 -10.01 1.88 22.63
N GLY A 252 -10.97 1.09 22.17
CA GLY A 252 -12.35 1.49 21.96
C GLY A 252 -13.37 0.70 22.77
N THR A 253 -14.65 0.95 22.47
CA THR A 253 -15.79 0.25 23.06
C THR A 253 -16.63 -0.42 21.97
N VAL A 254 -17.50 -1.35 22.37
CA VAL A 254 -18.44 -2.01 21.45
C VAL A 254 -19.65 -1.13 21.06
N MET A 255 -19.78 0.07 21.63
CA MET A 255 -20.98 0.92 21.46
C MET A 255 -21.28 1.28 19.99
N PRO A 256 -20.32 1.63 19.12
CA PRO A 256 -20.62 1.86 17.70
C PRO A 256 -21.23 0.63 17.03
N PHE A 257 -20.75 -0.57 17.36
CA PHE A 257 -21.22 -1.81 16.76
C PHE A 257 -22.64 -2.15 17.18
N ILE A 258 -22.94 -2.16 18.50
CA ILE A 258 -24.24 -2.58 19.00
C ILE A 258 -25.33 -1.51 18.92
N LEU A 259 -24.96 -0.22 19.01
CA LEU A 259 -25.95 0.89 19.04
C LEU A 259 -26.16 1.54 17.67
N ARG A 260 -25.20 1.39 16.74
CA ARG A 260 -25.29 1.97 15.39
C ARG A 260 -25.11 0.94 14.29
N ASN A 261 -25.00 -0.34 14.62
CA ASN A 261 -24.77 -1.40 13.62
C ASN A 261 -23.58 -1.11 12.70
N VAL A 262 -22.52 -0.45 13.22
CA VAL A 262 -21.31 -0.15 12.46
C VAL A 262 -20.53 -1.44 12.25
N THR A 263 -19.97 -1.61 11.06
CA THR A 263 -19.08 -2.73 10.73
C THR A 263 -17.63 -2.23 10.68
N LEU A 264 -16.72 -2.92 11.38
CA LEU A 264 -15.27 -2.78 11.19
C LEU A 264 -14.79 -3.96 10.35
N ARG A 265 -14.21 -3.67 9.18
CA ARG A 265 -13.71 -4.69 8.25
C ARG A 265 -12.20 -4.57 8.07
N GLY A 266 -11.46 -5.63 8.43
CA GLY A 266 -10.04 -5.72 8.17
C GLY A 266 -9.75 -5.96 6.68
N ILE A 267 -8.72 -5.30 6.16
CA ILE A 267 -8.28 -5.40 4.77
C ILE A 267 -6.88 -6.02 4.75
N ASP A 268 -6.81 -7.28 4.35
CA ASP A 268 -5.55 -7.97 4.11
C ASP A 268 -5.14 -7.83 2.63
N SER A 269 -3.99 -7.22 2.38
CA SER A 269 -3.36 -7.12 1.06
C SER A 269 -2.16 -8.06 0.90
N VAL A 270 -1.76 -8.77 1.96
CA VAL A 270 -0.56 -9.63 1.97
C VAL A 270 -0.89 -11.04 1.49
N MET A 271 -1.84 -11.72 2.16
CA MET A 271 -2.20 -13.11 1.87
C MET A 271 -3.53 -13.24 1.10
N ARG A 272 -4.02 -12.16 0.56
CA ARG A 272 -5.27 -12.13 -0.21
C ARG A 272 -5.23 -13.15 -1.36
N PRO A 273 -6.26 -14.00 -1.55
CA PRO A 273 -6.32 -14.97 -2.63
C PRO A 273 -6.13 -14.34 -4.02
N LEU A 274 -5.51 -15.09 -4.94
CA LEU A 274 -5.18 -14.59 -6.27
C LEU A 274 -6.40 -14.09 -7.08
N PRO A 275 -7.58 -14.75 -7.06
CA PRO A 275 -8.77 -14.23 -7.76
C PRO A 275 -9.20 -12.84 -7.30
N ASP A 276 -9.24 -12.61 -5.98
CA ASP A 276 -9.62 -11.30 -5.42
C ASP A 276 -8.58 -10.23 -5.76
N ARG A 277 -7.32 -10.62 -5.88
CA ARG A 277 -6.21 -9.76 -6.27
C ARG A 277 -6.35 -9.33 -7.73
N ILE A 278 -6.66 -10.27 -8.61
CA ILE A 278 -6.92 -10.00 -10.03
C ILE A 278 -8.12 -9.06 -10.17
N GLU A 279 -9.23 -9.33 -9.48
CA GLU A 279 -10.41 -8.46 -9.45
C GLU A 279 -10.03 -7.01 -9.09
N ALA A 280 -9.26 -6.81 -8.02
CA ALA A 280 -8.84 -5.47 -7.60
C ALA A 280 -7.95 -4.78 -8.65
N TRP A 281 -7.02 -5.51 -9.29
CA TRP A 281 -6.19 -4.97 -10.38
C TRP A 281 -6.99 -4.67 -11.64
N ASP A 282 -8.02 -5.45 -11.97
CA ASP A 282 -8.95 -5.17 -13.08
C ASP A 282 -9.76 -3.89 -12.82
N HIS A 283 -10.25 -3.69 -11.58
CA HIS A 283 -10.90 -2.44 -11.18
C HIS A 283 -9.96 -1.23 -11.29
N LEU A 284 -8.71 -1.35 -10.81
CA LEU A 284 -7.70 -0.30 -10.95
C LEU A 284 -7.44 0.03 -12.43
N ALA A 285 -7.33 -1.00 -13.24
CA ALA A 285 -7.11 -0.89 -14.67
C ALA A 285 -8.27 -0.20 -15.39
N ALA A 286 -9.51 -0.43 -14.98
CA ALA A 286 -10.69 0.23 -15.53
C ALA A 286 -10.82 1.70 -15.13
N LEU A 287 -10.33 2.08 -13.92
CA LEU A 287 -10.53 3.42 -13.35
C LEU A 287 -9.36 4.39 -13.62
N ILE A 288 -8.14 3.87 -13.70
CA ILE A 288 -6.93 4.69 -13.81
C ILE A 288 -6.53 4.83 -15.28
N GLN A 289 -6.50 6.06 -15.78
CA GLN A 289 -6.04 6.36 -17.12
C GLN A 289 -4.51 6.57 -17.13
N PRO A 290 -3.82 6.26 -18.25
CA PRO A 290 -2.40 6.55 -18.43
C PRO A 290 -2.09 8.03 -18.13
N GLY A 291 -0.98 8.27 -17.42
CA GLY A 291 -0.56 9.62 -17.03
C GLY A 291 -1.26 10.22 -15.81
N ALA A 292 -2.38 9.64 -15.37
CA ALA A 292 -3.14 10.17 -14.21
C ALA A 292 -2.38 10.08 -12.88
N LEU A 293 -1.31 9.28 -12.82
CA LEU A 293 -0.57 9.00 -11.60
C LEU A 293 0.71 9.83 -11.43
N GLU A 294 1.08 10.66 -12.40
CA GLU A 294 2.37 11.38 -12.41
C GLU A 294 2.53 12.30 -11.20
N HIS A 295 1.45 12.94 -10.78
CA HIS A 295 1.45 13.86 -9.63
C HIS A 295 1.38 13.15 -8.26
N ILE A 296 1.18 11.81 -8.25
CA ILE A 296 1.16 11.01 -7.02
C ILE A 296 2.54 10.44 -6.71
N ARG A 297 3.42 10.29 -7.73
CA ARG A 297 4.70 9.61 -7.61
C ARG A 297 5.92 10.54 -7.62
N THR A 298 6.94 10.11 -6.90
CA THR A 298 8.32 10.56 -7.05
C THR A 298 9.17 9.37 -7.47
N LEU A 299 9.97 9.52 -8.53
CA LEU A 299 10.88 8.47 -8.98
C LEU A 299 12.22 8.60 -8.28
N ILE A 300 12.70 7.50 -7.73
CA ILE A 300 14.03 7.38 -7.11
C ILE A 300 14.81 6.23 -7.73
N SER A 301 16.12 6.23 -7.57
CA SER A 301 17.00 5.11 -7.93
C SER A 301 17.11 4.11 -6.76
N LEU A 302 17.71 2.95 -7.02
CA LEU A 302 18.01 1.98 -5.96
C LEU A 302 19.00 2.54 -4.93
N ASP A 303 19.88 3.45 -5.34
CA ASP A 303 20.87 4.12 -4.49
C ASP A 303 20.20 5.04 -3.44
N ASP A 304 19.02 5.60 -3.76
CA ASP A 304 18.31 6.54 -2.88
C ASP A 304 17.42 5.85 -1.83
N VAL A 305 17.19 4.53 -1.96
CA VAL A 305 16.15 3.80 -1.19
C VAL A 305 16.34 3.90 0.32
N ILE A 306 17.58 3.80 0.82
CA ILE A 306 17.85 3.77 2.27
C ILE A 306 17.53 5.14 2.89
N ASP A 307 17.98 6.22 2.28
CA ASP A 307 17.70 7.59 2.75
C ASP A 307 16.21 7.91 2.64
N ALA A 308 15.58 7.54 1.52
CA ALA A 308 14.15 7.71 1.32
C ALA A 308 13.30 6.91 2.34
N ALA A 309 13.79 5.76 2.82
CA ALA A 309 13.13 4.98 3.87
C ALA A 309 13.08 5.75 5.20
N HIS A 310 14.15 6.44 5.57
CA HIS A 310 14.19 7.30 6.75
C HIS A 310 13.21 8.49 6.61
N GLU A 311 13.19 9.16 5.46
CA GLU A 311 12.26 10.27 5.20
C GLU A 311 10.80 9.82 5.25
N LEU A 312 10.50 8.60 4.75
CA LEU A 312 9.15 8.03 4.78
C LEU A 312 8.68 7.76 6.20
N ILE A 313 9.54 7.18 7.05
CA ILE A 313 9.24 6.94 8.48
C ILE A 313 9.05 8.25 9.24
N ASP A 314 9.83 9.28 8.93
CA ASP A 314 9.69 10.63 9.51
C ASP A 314 8.42 11.36 9.03
N GLY A 315 7.64 10.76 8.12
CA GLY A 315 6.41 11.34 7.59
C GLY A 315 6.62 12.51 6.65
N LYS A 316 7.82 12.69 6.09
CA LYS A 316 8.15 13.79 5.16
C LYS A 316 7.59 13.58 3.76
N ILE A 317 7.35 12.32 3.38
CA ILE A 317 6.90 11.94 2.05
C ILE A 317 5.38 12.18 1.89
N THR A 318 4.97 12.61 0.71
CA THR A 318 3.57 12.70 0.27
C THR A 318 3.42 11.87 -1.01
N GLY A 319 2.35 11.10 -1.13
CA GLY A 319 2.12 10.20 -2.28
C GLY A 319 2.99 8.96 -2.24
N ARG A 320 3.67 8.64 -3.35
CA ARG A 320 4.38 7.40 -3.61
C ARG A 320 5.84 7.62 -3.97
N LEU A 321 6.69 6.71 -3.50
CA LEU A 321 8.08 6.57 -3.99
C LEU A 321 8.15 5.33 -4.87
N VAL A 322 8.53 5.50 -6.12
CA VAL A 322 8.73 4.41 -7.09
C VAL A 322 10.21 4.27 -7.36
N VAL A 323 10.72 3.06 -7.19
CA VAL A 323 12.12 2.73 -7.46
C VAL A 323 12.23 2.26 -8.91
N ASP A 324 12.84 3.10 -9.75
CA ASP A 324 13.11 2.80 -11.15
C ASP A 324 14.48 2.09 -11.24
N LEU A 325 14.48 0.81 -11.56
CA LEU A 325 15.69 -0.01 -11.62
C LEU A 325 16.45 0.11 -12.95
N SER A 326 15.97 0.94 -13.87
CA SER A 326 16.68 1.31 -15.09
C SER A 326 17.60 2.54 -14.94
N ARG A 327 17.59 3.17 -13.76
CA ARG A 327 18.36 4.36 -13.42
C ARG A 327 19.68 4.04 -12.73
#